data_d1b4b4679764a0236556357e750bbc14
#
_entry.id   d1b4b4679764a0236556357e750bbc14
#
_cell.length_a   1.000
_cell.length_b   1.000
_cell.length_c   1.000
_cell.angle_alpha   90.00
_cell.angle_beta   90.00
_cell.angle_gamma   90.00
#
_symmetry.space_group_name_H-M   'P 1'
#
loop_
_entity.id
_entity.type
_entity.pdbx_description
1 polymer ?
#
loop_
_entity_poly.entity_id
_entity_poly.type
_entity_poly.pdbx_seq_one_letter_code
_entity_poly.pdbx_strand_id
1 'polypeptide(L)'
;MLTYALDVSTHPLYHVFPILSQTGGQRKKGRLRSPCTDWRVRRQCNLSVLEHNKSRLDALISNSPIASVVSDPRQRDNPIIACNAAFIALTGYAEHEIIGRNCKFLAGPATEPWLSEAISSAVQRHTPVLVEILNYKRDGTPFRNAVLVAPIFDEAGDLELFLGSQVELEAGAPMSHENRRIAAVSAVKALSRRQREVLAEMALGHLNRQIAFRLGVSEQTVKMHRALLMERLGTATSADAIRIAVEAGL
;
A
#
# COMPACT_ATOMS: atom_id res chain seq x y z
N MET A 1 -28.23 39.07 15.06
CA MET A 1 -28.38 38.48 16.42
C MET A 1 -29.40 37.38 16.32
N LEU A 2 -28.97 36.14 16.25
CA LEU A 2 -29.78 34.96 16.57
C LEU A 2 -28.79 33.79 16.63
N THR A 3 -28.42 33.47 17.84
CA THR A 3 -27.59 32.33 18.27
C THR A 3 -28.46 31.08 18.20
N TYR A 4 -27.98 30.04 17.48
CA TYR A 4 -28.51 28.69 17.64
C TYR A 4 -27.44 27.84 18.30
N ALA A 5 -27.71 27.49 19.55
CA ALA A 5 -27.04 26.42 20.28
C ALA A 5 -27.64 25.10 19.78
N LEU A 6 -26.79 24.14 19.35
CA LEU A 6 -27.19 22.77 19.12
C LEU A 6 -26.77 21.92 20.31
N ASP A 7 -27.80 21.36 20.91
CA ASP A 7 -27.82 20.45 22.05
C ASP A 7 -27.23 19.10 21.68
N VAL A 8 -26.29 18.64 22.52
CA VAL A 8 -25.63 17.34 22.41
C VAL A 8 -26.13 16.44 23.53
N SER A 9 -27.19 15.70 23.28
CA SER A 9 -27.54 14.56 24.14
C SER A 9 -28.53 13.63 23.45
N THR A 10 -28.03 12.48 22.99
CA THR A 10 -28.76 11.19 23.09
C THR A 10 -27.88 10.05 22.62
N HIS A 11 -27.27 9.36 23.55
CA HIS A 11 -26.86 7.96 23.42
C HIS A 11 -27.97 7.07 23.95
N PRO A 12 -28.25 5.93 23.36
CA PRO A 12 -28.78 4.81 24.11
C PRO A 12 -28.02 3.49 23.96
N LEU A 13 -27.90 2.86 25.13
CA LEU A 13 -28.00 1.43 25.37
C LEU A 13 -26.73 0.57 25.32
N TYR A 14 -26.09 0.53 26.50
CA TYR A 14 -25.36 -0.64 26.98
C TYR A 14 -26.36 -1.69 27.46
N HIS A 15 -26.33 -2.89 26.88
CA HIS A 15 -26.98 -4.06 27.47
C HIS A 15 -26.01 -4.72 28.45
N VAL A 16 -26.34 -4.61 29.73
CA VAL A 16 -25.71 -5.35 30.84
C VAL A 16 -26.35 -6.73 30.90
N PHE A 17 -25.55 -7.81 30.83
CA PHE A 17 -25.98 -9.15 31.18
C PHE A 17 -25.64 -9.46 32.65
N PRO A 18 -26.53 -10.14 33.40
CA PRO A 18 -26.37 -10.33 34.83
C PRO A 18 -25.38 -11.45 35.19
N ILE A 19 -24.64 -11.19 36.28
CA ILE A 19 -23.77 -12.13 36.96
C ILE A 19 -24.65 -13.17 37.68
N LEU A 20 -24.50 -14.46 37.33
CA LEU A 20 -24.96 -15.55 38.17
C LEU A 20 -23.76 -16.10 38.96
N SER A 21 -23.86 -15.96 40.28
CA SER A 21 -22.96 -16.58 41.28
C SER A 21 -23.37 -18.00 41.59
N GLN A 22 -22.35 -18.79 41.97
CA GLN A 22 -22.30 -20.09 42.72
C GLN A 22 -21.81 -21.23 41.80
N THR A 23 -20.82 -22.04 42.19
CA THR A 23 -20.50 -22.73 43.43
C THR A 23 -19.09 -23.29 43.37
N GLY A 24 -18.48 -23.55 44.53
CA GLY A 24 -17.10 -23.98 44.72
C GLY A 24 -16.74 -25.33 44.08
N GLY A 25 -15.56 -25.32 43.47
CA GLY A 25 -14.88 -26.53 43.02
C GLY A 25 -13.37 -26.24 43.03
N GLN A 26 -12.66 -26.99 43.87
CA GLN A 26 -11.19 -26.89 43.98
C GLN A 26 -10.53 -27.10 42.61
N ARG A 27 -9.99 -26.06 42.01
CA ARG A 27 -9.16 -26.16 40.81
C ARG A 27 -7.70 -26.31 41.23
N LYS A 28 -7.13 -27.47 40.95
CA LYS A 28 -5.69 -27.70 40.88
C LYS A 28 -5.06 -26.63 39.99
N LYS A 29 -4.09 -25.88 40.52
CA LYS A 29 -3.26 -24.95 39.78
C LYS A 29 -2.40 -25.68 38.75
N GLY A 30 -2.97 -26.00 37.60
CA GLY A 30 -2.20 -26.34 36.41
C GLY A 30 -1.64 -25.06 35.84
N ARG A 31 -0.32 -24.84 35.93
CA ARG A 31 0.40 -23.80 35.17
C ARG A 31 0.17 -24.09 33.69
N LEU A 32 -0.66 -23.30 33.03
CA LEU A 32 -0.68 -23.20 31.57
C LEU A 32 0.68 -22.67 31.14
N ARG A 33 1.57 -23.57 30.74
CA ARG A 33 2.79 -23.19 30.02
C ARG A 33 2.35 -22.67 28.66
N SER A 34 2.61 -21.39 28.39
CA SER A 34 2.44 -20.84 27.04
C SER A 34 3.32 -21.64 26.05
N PRO A 35 2.83 -22.01 24.87
CA PRO A 35 3.51 -22.96 23.97
C PRO A 35 4.77 -22.41 23.25
N CYS A 36 5.33 -21.29 23.65
CA CYS A 36 6.49 -20.68 22.98
C CYS A 36 7.61 -20.29 23.95
N THR A 37 8.10 -21.21 24.78
CA THR A 37 9.32 -21.00 25.58
C THR A 37 10.59 -21.53 24.91
N ASP A 38 10.48 -22.27 23.82
CA ASP A 38 11.65 -22.77 23.07
C ASP A 38 12.12 -21.69 22.06
N TRP A 39 13.32 -21.14 22.29
CA TRP A 39 13.97 -20.15 21.42
C TRP A 39 14.19 -20.67 19.98
N ARG A 40 14.33 -22.00 19.80
CA ARG A 40 14.47 -22.64 18.48
C ARG A 40 13.17 -22.58 17.69
N VAL A 41 12.04 -22.81 18.34
CA VAL A 41 10.68 -22.72 17.73
C VAL A 41 10.36 -21.27 17.37
N ARG A 42 10.70 -20.30 18.24
CA ARG A 42 10.55 -18.85 17.91
C ARG A 42 11.40 -18.42 16.72
N ARG A 43 12.63 -18.94 16.61
CA ARG A 43 13.50 -18.60 15.49
C ARG A 43 12.99 -19.18 14.18
N GLN A 44 12.42 -20.37 14.21
CA GLN A 44 11.84 -21.05 13.04
C GLN A 44 10.51 -20.42 12.61
N CYS A 45 9.65 -20.05 13.55
CA CYS A 45 8.44 -19.26 13.26
C CYS A 45 8.76 -17.87 12.68
N ASN A 46 9.75 -17.16 13.24
CA ASN A 46 10.16 -15.86 12.71
C ASN A 46 10.77 -15.97 11.30
N LEU A 47 11.55 -17.01 11.01
CA LEU A 47 12.12 -17.24 9.67
C LEU A 47 11.03 -17.55 8.64
N SER A 48 10.06 -18.40 8.97
CA SER A 48 8.96 -18.72 8.06
C SER A 48 8.04 -17.52 7.77
N VAL A 49 7.80 -16.67 8.76
CA VAL A 49 7.04 -15.41 8.58
C VAL A 49 7.81 -14.41 7.73
N LEU A 50 9.13 -14.30 7.92
CA LEU A 50 9.99 -13.43 7.11
C LEU A 50 10.08 -13.92 5.66
N GLU A 51 10.20 -15.22 5.44
CA GLU A 51 10.22 -15.81 4.09
C GLU A 51 8.87 -15.65 3.38
N HIS A 52 7.76 -15.85 4.09
CA HIS A 52 6.42 -15.65 3.54
C HIS A 52 6.16 -14.18 3.15
N ASN A 53 6.57 -13.25 4.02
CA ASN A 53 6.47 -11.82 3.73
C ASN A 53 7.37 -11.43 2.56
N LYS A 54 8.60 -11.94 2.47
CA LYS A 54 9.50 -11.69 1.34
C LYS A 54 8.90 -12.18 0.03
N SER A 55 8.39 -13.41 -0.02
CA SER A 55 7.72 -13.95 -1.21
C SER A 55 6.51 -13.12 -1.65
N ARG A 56 5.73 -12.59 -0.71
CA ARG A 56 4.59 -11.70 -1.00
C ARG A 56 5.03 -10.35 -1.55
N LEU A 57 6.07 -9.75 -0.98
CA LEU A 57 6.63 -8.47 -1.44
C LEU A 57 7.28 -8.63 -2.82
N ASP A 58 8.03 -9.71 -3.03
CA ASP A 58 8.62 -10.03 -4.32
C ASP A 58 7.54 -10.18 -5.41
N ALA A 59 6.46 -10.88 -5.12
CA ALA A 59 5.34 -11.00 -6.07
C ALA A 59 4.67 -9.66 -6.42
N LEU A 60 4.80 -8.66 -5.54
CA LEU A 60 4.21 -7.34 -5.75
C LEU A 60 5.01 -6.49 -6.74
N ILE A 61 6.34 -6.54 -6.70
CA ILE A 61 7.20 -5.57 -7.40
C ILE A 61 8.33 -6.19 -8.25
N SER A 62 8.79 -7.41 -7.97
CA SER A 62 10.05 -7.94 -8.57
C SER A 62 10.01 -8.06 -10.09
N ASN A 63 8.85 -8.41 -10.65
CA ASN A 63 8.68 -8.56 -12.10
C ASN A 63 8.18 -7.28 -12.79
N SER A 64 8.03 -6.18 -12.05
CA SER A 64 7.61 -4.90 -12.64
C SER A 64 8.78 -4.25 -13.39
N PRO A 65 8.58 -3.80 -14.63
CA PRO A 65 9.54 -2.96 -15.34
C PRO A 65 9.60 -1.53 -14.76
N ILE A 66 8.63 -1.17 -13.92
CA ILE A 66 8.55 0.13 -13.27
C ILE A 66 9.34 0.10 -11.96
N ALA A 67 10.16 1.13 -11.73
CA ALA A 67 10.90 1.29 -10.49
C ALA A 67 9.95 1.31 -9.29
N SER A 68 10.06 0.31 -8.40
CA SER A 68 9.10 0.11 -7.31
C SER A 68 9.79 -0.22 -5.99
N VAL A 69 9.18 0.26 -4.90
CA VAL A 69 9.61 0.02 -3.53
C VAL A 69 8.40 -0.34 -2.66
N VAL A 70 8.65 -1.01 -1.55
CA VAL A 70 7.67 -1.22 -0.48
C VAL A 70 8.25 -0.66 0.81
N SER A 71 7.45 0.11 1.57
CA SER A 71 7.85 0.65 2.87
C SER A 71 6.90 0.22 3.98
N ASP A 72 7.41 0.17 5.21
CA ASP A 72 6.67 -0.28 6.40
C ASP A 72 6.39 0.89 7.35
N PRO A 73 5.16 1.44 7.36
CA PRO A 73 4.78 2.57 8.20
C PRO A 73 4.74 2.25 9.70
N ARG A 74 4.77 0.97 10.08
CA ARG A 74 4.82 0.54 11.49
C ARG A 74 6.21 0.72 12.11
N GLN A 75 7.24 0.92 11.26
CA GLN A 75 8.59 1.23 11.69
C GLN A 75 8.82 2.75 11.69
N ARG A 76 9.75 3.20 12.54
CA ARG A 76 10.11 4.62 12.63
C ARG A 76 10.55 5.14 11.26
N ASP A 77 9.99 6.27 10.82
CA ASP A 77 10.29 6.96 9.57
C ASP A 77 9.85 6.21 8.30
N ASN A 78 8.95 5.22 8.41
CA ASN A 78 8.40 4.48 7.25
C ASN A 78 9.50 4.03 6.26
N PRO A 79 10.44 3.16 6.69
CA PRO A 79 11.59 2.78 5.88
C PRO A 79 11.18 1.85 4.73
N ILE A 80 11.94 1.90 3.65
CA ILE A 80 11.87 0.95 2.55
C ILE A 80 12.36 -0.42 3.07
N ILE A 81 11.55 -1.46 2.85
CA ILE A 81 11.85 -2.85 3.23
C ILE A 81 12.06 -3.76 2.02
N ALA A 82 11.67 -3.32 0.82
CA ALA A 82 11.93 -4.01 -0.44
C ALA A 82 12.02 -3.00 -1.59
N CYS A 83 12.86 -3.29 -2.58
CA CYS A 83 12.94 -2.55 -3.84
C CYS A 83 13.21 -3.52 -4.99
N ASN A 84 12.81 -3.17 -6.21
CA ASN A 84 13.10 -3.98 -7.38
C ASN A 84 14.34 -3.50 -8.15
N ALA A 85 14.80 -4.32 -9.10
CA ALA A 85 15.96 -4.00 -9.92
C ALA A 85 15.79 -2.70 -10.74
N ALA A 86 14.56 -2.39 -11.16
CA ALA A 86 14.25 -1.16 -11.89
C ALA A 86 14.47 0.09 -11.02
N PHE A 87 14.17 0.03 -9.71
CA PHE A 87 14.43 1.13 -8.79
C PHE A 87 15.92 1.36 -8.57
N ILE A 88 16.70 0.28 -8.44
CA ILE A 88 18.17 0.33 -8.34
C ILE A 88 18.75 0.97 -9.60
N ALA A 89 18.32 0.52 -10.78
CA ALA A 89 18.76 1.05 -12.07
C ALA A 89 18.39 2.54 -12.27
N LEU A 90 17.18 2.93 -11.89
CA LEU A 90 16.70 4.32 -12.01
C LEU A 90 17.51 5.26 -11.12
N THR A 91 17.72 4.88 -9.86
CA THR A 91 18.26 5.79 -8.84
C THR A 91 19.78 5.73 -8.72
N GLY A 92 20.42 4.63 -9.18
CA GLY A 92 21.85 4.37 -9.07
C GLY A 92 22.33 3.98 -7.67
N TYR A 93 21.42 3.86 -6.68
CA TYR A 93 21.75 3.37 -5.34
C TYR A 93 21.75 1.84 -5.32
N ALA A 94 22.68 1.24 -4.58
CA ALA A 94 22.67 -0.20 -4.34
C ALA A 94 21.58 -0.57 -3.32
N GLU A 95 21.07 -1.79 -3.35
CA GLU A 95 19.99 -2.26 -2.47
C GLU A 95 20.28 -1.99 -0.98
N HIS A 96 21.50 -2.27 -0.53
CA HIS A 96 21.92 -2.04 0.86
C HIS A 96 21.97 -0.55 1.27
N GLU A 97 22.05 0.37 0.29
CA GLU A 97 21.96 1.81 0.52
C GLU A 97 20.50 2.32 0.55
N ILE A 98 19.56 1.51 0.05
CA ILE A 98 18.13 1.84 -0.06
C ILE A 98 17.35 1.31 1.14
N ILE A 99 17.55 0.02 1.45
CA ILE A 99 16.79 -0.66 2.52
C ILE A 99 17.06 0.00 3.88
N GLY A 100 15.98 0.21 4.64
CA GLY A 100 16.02 0.87 5.95
C GLY A 100 15.93 2.40 5.89
N ARG A 101 15.93 3.02 4.71
CA ARG A 101 15.77 4.48 4.54
C ARG A 101 14.36 4.86 4.12
N ASN A 102 13.93 6.04 4.51
CA ASN A 102 12.72 6.64 3.96
C ASN A 102 13.01 7.15 2.54
N CYS A 103 12.05 6.98 1.60
CA CYS A 103 12.20 7.35 0.19
C CYS A 103 12.53 8.84 -0.06
N LYS A 104 12.32 9.71 0.94
CA LYS A 104 12.73 11.13 0.90
C LYS A 104 14.23 11.35 0.73
N PHE A 105 15.07 10.29 0.81
CA PHE A 105 16.49 10.40 0.51
C PHE A 105 16.80 10.80 -0.94
N LEU A 106 15.81 10.67 -1.83
CA LEU A 106 15.90 11.15 -3.23
C LEU A 106 15.67 12.66 -3.36
N ALA A 107 15.23 13.34 -2.29
CA ALA A 107 15.06 14.78 -2.30
C ALA A 107 16.41 15.49 -2.29
N GLY A 108 16.46 16.65 -2.92
CA GLY A 108 17.65 17.50 -3.02
C GLY A 108 17.32 18.99 -3.02
N PRO A 109 18.30 19.85 -3.36
CA PRO A 109 18.18 21.30 -3.15
C PRO A 109 17.02 21.98 -3.88
N ALA A 110 16.63 21.47 -5.05
CA ALA A 110 15.53 22.04 -5.84
C ALA A 110 14.27 21.18 -5.83
N THR A 111 14.18 20.16 -4.95
CA THR A 111 12.96 19.39 -4.74
C THR A 111 11.86 20.29 -4.19
N GLU A 112 10.67 20.23 -4.77
CA GLU A 112 9.53 21.07 -4.40
C GLU A 112 8.98 20.69 -3.03
N PRO A 113 9.06 21.57 -2.00
CA PRO A 113 8.61 21.22 -0.64
C PRO A 113 7.11 20.91 -0.55
N TRP A 114 6.26 21.63 -1.31
CA TRP A 114 4.81 21.45 -1.31
C TRP A 114 4.38 20.09 -1.89
N LEU A 115 5.15 19.51 -2.84
CA LEU A 115 4.89 18.17 -3.38
C LEU A 115 5.31 17.09 -2.37
N SER A 116 6.43 17.30 -1.67
CA SER A 116 6.85 16.46 -0.55
C SER A 116 5.81 16.45 0.57
N GLU A 117 5.20 17.61 0.86
CA GLU A 117 4.11 17.75 1.83
C GLU A 117 2.82 17.06 1.35
N ALA A 118 2.50 17.15 0.06
CA ALA A 118 1.37 16.44 -0.53
C ALA A 118 1.50 14.91 -0.36
N ILE A 119 2.70 14.36 -0.60
CA ILE A 119 2.99 12.93 -0.36
C ILE A 119 2.82 12.62 1.13
N SER A 120 3.42 13.40 2.03
CA SER A 120 3.34 13.20 3.47
C SER A 120 1.90 13.23 3.99
N SER A 121 1.10 14.18 3.50
CA SER A 121 -0.32 14.29 3.81
C SER A 121 -1.13 13.08 3.34
N ALA A 122 -0.86 12.56 2.13
CA ALA A 122 -1.53 11.37 1.61
C ALA A 122 -1.16 10.11 2.42
N VAL A 123 0.12 9.97 2.78
CA VAL A 123 0.60 8.90 3.66
C VAL A 123 -0.12 8.93 5.01
N GLN A 124 -0.27 10.12 5.63
CA GLN A 124 -1.00 10.26 6.89
C GLN A 124 -2.49 9.93 6.78
N ARG A 125 -3.11 10.24 5.63
CA ARG A 125 -4.52 9.92 5.36
C ARG A 125 -4.75 8.51 4.84
N HIS A 126 -3.69 7.75 4.62
CA HIS A 126 -3.73 6.40 4.02
C HIS A 126 -4.47 6.41 2.66
N THR A 127 -4.23 7.43 1.85
CA THR A 127 -4.83 7.59 0.52
C THR A 127 -3.77 7.53 -0.57
N PRO A 128 -4.10 6.98 -1.75
CA PRO A 128 -3.15 6.99 -2.87
C PRO A 128 -2.89 8.43 -3.33
N VAL A 129 -1.66 8.67 -3.82
CA VAL A 129 -1.23 9.95 -4.37
C VAL A 129 -0.28 9.73 -5.54
N LEU A 130 -0.41 10.55 -6.57
CA LEU A 130 0.53 10.64 -7.68
C LEU A 130 0.98 12.10 -7.80
N VAL A 131 2.30 12.33 -7.77
CA VAL A 131 2.92 13.64 -7.96
C VAL A 131 4.09 13.56 -8.92
N GLU A 132 4.39 14.67 -9.59
CA GLU A 132 5.60 14.84 -10.39
C GLU A 132 6.55 15.75 -9.65
N ILE A 133 7.61 15.20 -9.07
CA ILE A 133 8.54 15.88 -8.17
C ILE A 133 9.96 15.80 -8.71
N LEU A 134 10.79 16.82 -8.45
CA LEU A 134 12.21 16.76 -8.78
C LEU A 134 12.95 15.93 -7.72
N ASN A 135 13.59 14.88 -8.17
CA ASN A 135 14.45 14.02 -7.36
C ASN A 135 15.88 14.01 -7.87
N TYR A 136 16.76 13.35 -7.13
CA TYR A 136 18.20 13.25 -7.44
C TYR A 136 18.66 11.81 -7.38
N LYS A 137 19.40 11.37 -8.41
CA LYS A 137 20.08 10.07 -8.43
C LYS A 137 21.28 10.08 -7.47
N ARG A 138 21.89 8.94 -7.25
CA ARG A 138 23.05 8.80 -6.36
C ARG A 138 24.23 9.69 -6.76
N ASP A 139 24.43 9.90 -8.04
CA ASP A 139 25.50 10.74 -8.59
C ASP A 139 25.17 12.25 -8.54
N GLY A 140 24.01 12.61 -7.99
CA GLY A 140 23.54 14.00 -7.92
C GLY A 140 22.78 14.46 -9.17
N THR A 141 22.61 13.64 -10.20
CA THR A 141 21.85 13.97 -11.39
C THR A 141 20.39 14.23 -11.06
N PRO A 142 19.84 15.44 -11.33
CA PRO A 142 18.42 15.70 -11.12
C PRO A 142 17.56 15.01 -12.18
N PHE A 143 16.38 14.51 -11.79
CA PHE A 143 15.40 13.95 -12.72
C PHE A 143 13.97 14.24 -12.27
N ARG A 144 13.06 14.47 -13.21
CA ARG A 144 11.62 14.58 -12.93
C ARG A 144 11.08 13.19 -12.70
N ASN A 145 10.45 12.99 -11.58
CA ASN A 145 9.97 11.71 -11.13
C ASN A 145 8.45 11.73 -10.91
N ALA A 146 7.71 10.92 -11.66
CA ALA A 146 6.31 10.67 -11.39
C ALA A 146 6.20 9.59 -10.28
N VAL A 147 6.00 10.05 -9.05
CA VAL A 147 5.93 9.22 -7.84
C VAL A 147 4.49 8.89 -7.52
N LEU A 148 4.15 7.61 -7.53
CA LEU A 148 2.93 7.06 -6.94
C LEU A 148 3.26 6.52 -5.55
N VAL A 149 2.43 6.83 -4.55
CA VAL A 149 2.37 6.14 -3.26
C VAL A 149 0.95 5.64 -3.03
N ALA A 150 0.79 4.35 -2.74
CA ALA A 150 -0.51 3.73 -2.48
C ALA A 150 -0.45 2.88 -1.20
N PRO A 151 -1.48 2.94 -0.33
CA PRO A 151 -1.55 2.10 0.87
C PRO A 151 -1.82 0.65 0.50
N ILE A 152 -1.39 -0.26 1.38
CA ILE A 152 -1.75 -1.68 1.37
C ILE A 152 -2.25 -2.01 2.76
N PHE A 153 -3.48 -2.52 2.85
CA PHE A 153 -4.10 -2.90 4.11
C PHE A 153 -4.00 -4.41 4.34
N ASP A 154 -3.99 -4.81 5.60
CA ASP A 154 -4.05 -6.21 6.00
C ASP A 154 -5.49 -6.75 6.00
N GLU A 155 -5.67 -8.02 6.40
CA GLU A 155 -6.99 -8.66 6.44
C GLU A 155 -7.95 -8.05 7.48
N ALA A 156 -7.43 -7.37 8.50
CA ALA A 156 -8.22 -6.67 9.50
C ALA A 156 -8.69 -5.28 9.01
N GLY A 157 -8.05 -4.77 7.95
CA GLY A 157 -8.29 -3.42 7.42
C GLY A 157 -7.34 -2.39 7.99
N ASP A 158 -6.32 -2.83 8.73
CA ASP A 158 -5.28 -1.95 9.24
C ASP A 158 -4.20 -1.71 8.18
N LEU A 159 -3.60 -0.52 8.18
CA LEU A 159 -2.52 -0.19 7.27
C LEU A 159 -1.32 -1.09 7.52
N GLU A 160 -0.96 -1.89 6.52
CA GLU A 160 0.17 -2.81 6.61
C GLU A 160 1.44 -2.21 6.01
N LEU A 161 1.36 -1.71 4.78
CA LEU A 161 2.50 -1.25 4.00
C LEU A 161 2.12 -0.08 3.09
N PHE A 162 3.12 0.57 2.48
CA PHE A 162 2.94 1.41 1.32
C PHE A 162 3.70 0.84 0.12
N LEU A 163 3.05 0.87 -1.03
CA LEU A 163 3.67 0.68 -2.34
C LEU A 163 4.11 2.04 -2.87
N GLY A 164 5.38 2.20 -3.24
CA GLY A 164 5.90 3.32 -4.01
C GLY A 164 6.25 2.87 -5.43
N SER A 165 5.87 3.63 -6.45
CA SER A 165 6.25 3.37 -7.84
C SER A 165 6.69 4.67 -8.50
N GLN A 166 7.74 4.61 -9.34
CA GLN A 166 8.45 5.77 -9.84
C GLN A 166 8.75 5.63 -11.32
N VAL A 167 8.53 6.70 -12.06
CA VAL A 167 8.83 6.78 -13.50
C VAL A 167 9.58 8.07 -13.76
N GLU A 168 10.79 7.95 -14.32
CA GLU A 168 11.54 9.11 -14.84
C GLU A 168 10.79 9.70 -16.03
N LEU A 169 10.60 11.01 -16.01
CA LEU A 169 9.97 11.76 -17.09
C LEU A 169 11.03 12.36 -17.98
N GLU A 170 10.86 12.22 -19.29
CA GLU A 170 11.76 12.85 -20.25
C GLU A 170 11.76 14.37 -20.09
N ALA A 171 12.96 14.96 -20.03
CA ALA A 171 13.13 16.39 -19.93
C ALA A 171 12.59 17.08 -21.21
N GLY A 172 11.67 18.02 -21.04
CA GLY A 172 11.13 18.82 -22.14
C GLY A 172 9.91 18.25 -22.87
N ALA A 173 9.29 17.17 -22.37
CA ALA A 173 8.01 16.68 -22.87
C ALA A 173 6.83 17.26 -22.08
N PRO A 174 6.30 18.45 -22.43
CA PRO A 174 5.18 19.08 -21.69
C PRO A 174 3.88 18.28 -21.75
N MET A 175 3.83 17.26 -22.60
CA MET A 175 2.65 16.39 -22.83
C MET A 175 2.74 15.00 -22.16
N SER A 176 3.81 14.69 -21.44
CA SER A 176 4.01 13.31 -20.95
C SER A 176 2.98 12.88 -19.91
N HIS A 177 2.58 13.78 -19.00
CA HIS A 177 1.55 13.50 -17.99
C HIS A 177 0.17 13.29 -18.63
N GLU A 178 -0.24 14.24 -19.48
CA GLU A 178 -1.56 14.17 -20.12
C GLU A 178 -1.65 12.96 -21.07
N ASN A 179 -0.60 12.65 -21.81
CA ASN A 179 -0.57 11.47 -22.66
C ASN A 179 -0.66 10.15 -21.85
N ARG A 180 0.07 10.04 -20.71
CA ARG A 180 -0.06 8.89 -19.81
C ARG A 180 -1.46 8.80 -19.22
N ARG A 181 -2.02 9.93 -18.77
CA ARG A 181 -3.39 9.98 -18.25
C ARG A 181 -4.41 9.55 -19.31
N ILE A 182 -4.31 10.07 -20.53
CA ILE A 182 -5.18 9.69 -21.66
C ILE A 182 -5.06 8.19 -21.93
N ALA A 183 -3.83 7.65 -21.98
CA ALA A 183 -3.59 6.22 -22.17
C ALA A 183 -4.19 5.38 -21.05
N ALA A 184 -3.97 5.78 -19.79
CA ALA A 184 -4.52 5.11 -18.62
C ALA A 184 -6.06 5.13 -18.62
N VAL A 185 -6.68 6.29 -18.87
CA VAL A 185 -8.15 6.43 -19.00
C VAL A 185 -8.68 5.53 -20.12
N SER A 186 -8.00 5.48 -21.27
CA SER A 186 -8.39 4.61 -22.38
C SER A 186 -8.30 3.14 -22.00
N ALA A 187 -7.19 2.72 -21.36
CA ALA A 187 -7.01 1.35 -20.90
C ALA A 187 -8.08 0.93 -19.87
N VAL A 188 -8.39 1.80 -18.92
CA VAL A 188 -9.44 1.56 -17.92
C VAL A 188 -10.84 1.49 -18.55
N LYS A 189 -11.13 2.33 -19.56
CA LYS A 189 -12.39 2.29 -20.30
C LYS A 189 -12.60 0.95 -21.03
N ALA A 190 -11.54 0.31 -21.49
CA ALA A 190 -11.60 -1.01 -22.15
C ALA A 190 -11.96 -2.16 -21.19
N LEU A 191 -11.85 -1.96 -19.87
CA LEU A 191 -12.23 -2.94 -18.86
C LEU A 191 -13.74 -3.05 -18.73
N SER A 192 -14.25 -4.26 -18.38
CA SER A 192 -15.66 -4.42 -18.00
C SER A 192 -15.98 -3.61 -16.72
N ARG A 193 -17.27 -3.33 -16.49
CA ARG A 193 -17.70 -2.64 -15.26
C ARG A 193 -17.13 -3.31 -14.02
N ARG A 194 -17.25 -4.64 -13.91
CA ARG A 194 -16.79 -5.38 -12.73
C ARG A 194 -15.26 -5.36 -12.57
N GLN A 195 -14.52 -5.40 -13.68
CA GLN A 195 -13.07 -5.25 -13.64
C GLN A 195 -12.63 -3.86 -13.17
N ARG A 196 -13.34 -2.78 -13.57
CA ARG A 196 -13.08 -1.43 -13.07
C ARG A 196 -13.37 -1.29 -11.58
N GLU A 197 -14.49 -1.87 -11.10
CA GLU A 197 -14.82 -1.88 -9.67
C GLU A 197 -13.71 -2.58 -8.86
N VAL A 198 -13.24 -3.75 -9.31
CA VAL A 198 -12.13 -4.46 -8.67
C VAL A 198 -10.84 -3.65 -8.73
N LEU A 199 -10.53 -3.01 -9.84
CA LEU A 199 -9.32 -2.20 -10.00
C LEU A 199 -9.33 -0.97 -9.08
N ALA A 200 -10.48 -0.29 -8.93
CA ALA A 200 -10.63 0.82 -8.01
C ALA A 200 -10.39 0.41 -6.54
N GLU A 201 -10.94 -0.73 -6.14
CA GLU A 201 -10.71 -1.27 -4.80
C GLU A 201 -9.23 -1.68 -4.57
N MET A 202 -8.55 -2.18 -5.61
CA MET A 202 -7.11 -2.45 -5.56
C MET A 202 -6.30 -1.16 -5.39
N ALA A 203 -6.67 -0.07 -6.07
CA ALA A 203 -6.00 1.22 -5.94
C ALA A 203 -6.14 1.81 -4.53
N LEU A 204 -7.26 1.54 -3.86
CA LEU A 204 -7.49 1.87 -2.45
C LEU A 204 -6.74 0.95 -1.47
N GLY A 205 -6.01 -0.07 -1.95
CA GLY A 205 -5.18 -0.95 -1.15
C GLY A 205 -5.90 -2.16 -0.54
N HIS A 206 -7.16 -2.40 -0.92
CA HIS A 206 -7.95 -3.49 -0.35
C HIS A 206 -7.48 -4.88 -0.81
N LEU A 207 -7.49 -5.85 0.12
CA LEU A 207 -7.22 -7.25 -0.16
C LEU A 207 -8.42 -7.93 -0.85
N ASN A 208 -8.17 -9.08 -1.52
CA ASN A 208 -9.21 -9.81 -2.23
C ASN A 208 -10.44 -10.10 -1.39
N ARG A 209 -10.26 -10.46 -0.11
CA ARG A 209 -11.37 -10.72 0.82
C ARG A 209 -12.21 -9.48 1.10
N GLN A 210 -11.58 -8.33 1.29
CA GLN A 210 -12.25 -7.05 1.51
C GLN A 210 -13.01 -6.61 0.25
N ILE A 211 -12.36 -6.72 -0.93
CA ILE A 211 -12.99 -6.46 -2.23
C ILE A 211 -14.20 -7.37 -2.43
N ALA A 212 -14.08 -8.67 -2.13
CA ALA A 212 -15.16 -9.64 -2.24
C ALA A 212 -16.37 -9.24 -1.38
N PHE A 213 -16.13 -8.87 -0.12
CA PHE A 213 -17.17 -8.39 0.80
C PHE A 213 -17.85 -7.12 0.28
N ARG A 214 -17.07 -6.11 -0.14
CA ARG A 214 -17.58 -4.81 -0.62
C ARG A 214 -18.38 -4.94 -1.90
N LEU A 215 -17.97 -5.83 -2.80
CA LEU A 215 -18.63 -6.03 -4.10
C LEU A 215 -19.71 -7.14 -4.08
N GLY A 216 -19.92 -7.80 -2.95
CA GLY A 216 -20.93 -8.86 -2.80
C GLY A 216 -20.65 -10.10 -3.67
N VAL A 217 -19.39 -10.50 -3.81
CA VAL A 217 -18.96 -11.66 -4.59
C VAL A 217 -18.02 -12.57 -3.79
N SER A 218 -17.65 -13.74 -4.35
CA SER A 218 -16.67 -14.61 -3.72
C SER A 218 -15.24 -14.08 -3.93
N GLU A 219 -14.32 -14.43 -3.03
CA GLU A 219 -12.89 -14.10 -3.19
C GLU A 219 -12.31 -14.73 -4.46
N GLN A 220 -12.78 -15.93 -4.83
CA GLN A 220 -12.37 -16.58 -6.07
C GLN A 220 -12.81 -15.77 -7.30
N THR A 221 -14.00 -15.14 -7.26
CA THR A 221 -14.48 -14.25 -8.32
C THR A 221 -13.59 -12.99 -8.43
N VAL A 222 -13.15 -12.44 -7.29
CA VAL A 222 -12.20 -11.31 -7.29
C VAL A 222 -10.87 -11.73 -7.91
N LYS A 223 -10.30 -12.88 -7.52
CA LYS A 223 -9.05 -13.42 -8.10
C LYS A 223 -9.17 -13.58 -9.62
N MET A 224 -10.28 -14.10 -10.10
CA MET A 224 -10.55 -14.23 -11.54
C MET A 224 -10.58 -12.87 -12.24
N HIS A 225 -11.32 -11.89 -11.70
CA HIS A 225 -11.37 -10.55 -12.29
C HIS A 225 -10.00 -9.85 -12.26
N ARG A 226 -9.20 -10.04 -11.21
CA ARG A 226 -7.82 -9.51 -11.14
C ARG A 226 -6.94 -10.10 -12.26
N ALA A 227 -6.97 -11.41 -12.47
CA ALA A 227 -6.22 -12.04 -13.54
C ALA A 227 -6.61 -11.47 -14.92
N LEU A 228 -7.91 -11.40 -15.20
CA LEU A 228 -8.44 -10.88 -16.47
C LEU A 228 -8.16 -9.38 -16.67
N LEU A 229 -8.23 -8.56 -15.63
CA LEU A 229 -7.93 -7.12 -15.78
C LEU A 229 -6.43 -6.89 -16.00
N MET A 230 -5.56 -7.64 -15.33
CA MET A 230 -4.11 -7.54 -15.55
C MET A 230 -3.72 -7.96 -16.95
N GLU A 231 -4.30 -9.05 -17.48
CA GLU A 231 -4.13 -9.48 -18.87
C GLU A 231 -4.56 -8.37 -19.84
N ARG A 232 -5.75 -7.77 -19.65
CA ARG A 232 -6.27 -6.70 -20.52
C ARG A 232 -5.46 -5.41 -20.45
N LEU A 233 -4.93 -5.07 -19.28
CA LEU A 233 -4.06 -3.92 -19.10
C LEU A 233 -2.63 -4.16 -19.57
N GLY A 234 -2.27 -5.41 -19.87
CA GLY A 234 -0.90 -5.80 -20.24
C GLY A 234 0.10 -5.61 -19.11
N THR A 235 -0.34 -5.72 -17.84
CA THR A 235 0.52 -5.48 -16.67
C THR A 235 1.09 -6.77 -16.11
N ALA A 236 2.37 -6.72 -15.71
CA ALA A 236 3.07 -7.86 -15.11
C ALA A 236 2.76 -8.01 -13.62
N THR A 237 2.46 -6.90 -12.93
CA THR A 237 2.27 -6.88 -11.47
C THR A 237 1.01 -6.12 -11.06
N SER A 238 0.52 -6.39 -9.84
CA SER A 238 -0.54 -5.59 -9.23
C SER A 238 -0.13 -4.12 -9.03
N ALA A 239 1.17 -3.86 -8.80
CA ALA A 239 1.70 -2.51 -8.67
C ALA A 239 1.49 -1.70 -9.96
N ASP A 240 1.77 -2.30 -11.11
CA ASP A 240 1.57 -1.66 -12.42
C ASP A 240 0.10 -1.36 -12.69
N ALA A 241 -0.80 -2.29 -12.34
CA ALA A 241 -2.25 -2.10 -12.48
C ALA A 241 -2.77 -0.97 -11.55
N ILE A 242 -2.31 -0.91 -10.30
CA ILE A 242 -2.64 0.16 -9.34
C ILE A 242 -2.17 1.51 -9.90
N ARG A 243 -0.96 1.58 -10.49
CA ARG A 243 -0.46 2.80 -11.11
C ARG A 243 -1.39 3.28 -12.22
N ILE A 244 -1.78 2.41 -13.14
CA ILE A 244 -2.72 2.76 -14.22
C ILE A 244 -4.06 3.26 -13.66
N ALA A 245 -4.57 2.64 -12.58
CA ALA A 245 -5.80 3.08 -11.93
C ALA A 245 -5.69 4.52 -11.41
N VAL A 246 -4.62 4.85 -10.69
CA VAL A 246 -4.42 6.19 -10.11
C VAL A 246 -4.13 7.23 -11.20
N GLU A 247 -3.36 6.89 -12.25
CA GLU A 247 -3.16 7.76 -13.42
C GLU A 247 -4.48 8.04 -14.17
N ALA A 248 -5.41 7.08 -14.17
CA ALA A 248 -6.75 7.26 -14.75
C ALA A 248 -7.71 8.06 -13.85
N GLY A 249 -7.36 8.29 -12.59
CA GLY A 249 -8.18 9.01 -11.61
C GLY A 249 -9.25 8.15 -10.92
N LEU A 250 -8.98 6.83 -10.75
CA LEU A 250 -9.79 5.90 -9.95
C LEU A 250 -9.42 5.97 -8.48
#